data_ece042465c4811b463526530fcb1962a
#
_entry.id   ece042465c4811b463526530fcb1962a
#
_cell.length_a   1.000
_cell.length_b   1.000
_cell.length_c   1.000
_cell.angle_alpha   90.00
_cell.angle_beta   90.00
_cell.angle_gamma   90.00
#
_symmetry.space_group_name_H-M   'P 1'
#
loop_
_entity.id
_entity.type
_entity.pdbx_description
1 polymer ?
#
loop_
_entity_poly.entity_id
_entity_poly.type
_entity_poly.pdbx_seq_one_letter_code
_entity_poly.pdbx_strand_id
1 'polypeptide(L)'
;IDLAAADESGRNAGRGLNFGWDEYEGDLPFECPCRAAGKTQPRLVYGHGAGDLAVVGGHVYRGPQAALRGWYLYAASTSGRIWGLAPNGGKYLLLDSPYFISSFGLDTRGELFLTDLVGGGIYRVTATTR
;
A
#
# COMPACT_ATOMS: atom_id res chain seq x y z
N ILE A 1 -1.60 -5.62 -2.96
CA ILE A 1 -1.96 -5.14 -1.60
C ILE A 1 -2.83 -6.20 -0.95
N ASP A 2 -2.32 -6.79 0.11
CA ASP A 2 -3.02 -7.81 0.87
C ASP A 2 -3.61 -7.22 2.17
N LEU A 3 -4.69 -7.79 2.63
CA LEU A 3 -5.29 -7.44 3.91
C LEU A 3 -5.24 -8.67 4.82
N ALA A 4 -4.43 -8.59 5.86
CA ALA A 4 -4.39 -9.55 6.96
C ALA A 4 -5.20 -9.00 8.13
N ALA A 5 -6.48 -9.37 8.20
CA ALA A 5 -7.33 -8.95 9.30
C ALA A 5 -6.85 -9.59 10.62
N ALA A 6 -6.83 -8.79 11.68
CA ALA A 6 -6.62 -9.31 13.03
C ALA A 6 -7.85 -10.09 13.50
N ASP A 7 -7.66 -11.02 14.42
CA ASP A 7 -8.75 -11.68 15.14
C ASP A 7 -9.48 -10.71 16.10
N GLU A 8 -10.51 -11.18 16.77
CA GLU A 8 -11.30 -10.37 17.71
C GLU A 8 -10.47 -9.78 18.87
N SER A 9 -9.31 -10.38 19.18
CA SER A 9 -8.37 -9.85 20.19
C SER A 9 -7.42 -8.78 19.63
N GLY A 10 -7.52 -8.46 18.34
CA GLY A 10 -6.61 -7.53 17.65
C GLY A 10 -5.22 -8.13 17.36
N ARG A 11 -5.10 -9.46 17.44
CA ARG A 11 -3.84 -10.20 17.27
C ARG A 11 -3.92 -11.16 16.09
N ASN A 12 -2.82 -11.90 15.87
CA ASN A 12 -2.73 -12.97 14.87
C ASN A 12 -3.09 -12.56 13.43
N ALA A 13 -2.97 -11.28 13.09
CA ALA A 13 -3.20 -10.80 11.73
C ALA A 13 -2.29 -11.57 10.76
N GLY A 14 -2.89 -12.17 9.74
CA GLY A 14 -2.15 -12.92 8.71
C GLY A 14 -1.68 -14.31 9.10
N ARG A 15 -1.85 -14.76 10.35
CA ARG A 15 -1.41 -16.09 10.77
C ARG A 15 -2.13 -17.19 9.99
N GLY A 16 -1.34 -18.01 9.28
CA GLY A 16 -1.84 -19.12 8.48
C GLY A 16 -2.48 -18.72 7.15
N LEU A 17 -2.46 -17.45 6.79
CA LEU A 17 -2.91 -17.01 5.47
C LEU A 17 -1.85 -17.32 4.41
N ASN A 18 -2.31 -17.78 3.23
CA ASN A 18 -1.51 -17.96 2.05
C ASN A 18 -1.94 -16.93 0.99
N PHE A 19 -1.07 -16.01 0.65
CA PHE A 19 -1.34 -14.97 -0.37
C PHE A 19 -0.96 -15.41 -1.79
N GLY A 20 -0.52 -16.65 -1.95
CA GLY A 20 -0.40 -17.32 -3.24
C GLY A 20 0.97 -17.27 -3.91
N TRP A 21 1.92 -16.55 -3.35
CA TRP A 21 3.27 -16.53 -3.89
C TRP A 21 3.94 -17.93 -3.69
N ASP A 22 4.57 -18.50 -4.69
CA ASP A 22 4.94 -17.99 -6.05
C ASP A 22 4.01 -18.49 -7.17
N GLU A 23 2.99 -19.26 -6.85
CA GLU A 23 2.00 -19.71 -7.84
C GLU A 23 1.24 -18.54 -8.47
N TYR A 24 1.09 -17.44 -7.70
CA TYR A 24 0.36 -16.23 -8.13
C TYR A 24 1.14 -14.96 -7.82
N GLU A 25 1.14 -14.03 -8.78
CA GLU A 25 1.48 -12.63 -8.56
C GLU A 25 0.20 -11.80 -8.54
N GLY A 26 -0.17 -11.31 -7.36
CA GLY A 26 -1.49 -10.70 -7.17
C GLY A 26 -2.63 -11.70 -7.40
N ASP A 27 -3.46 -11.46 -8.39
CA ASP A 27 -4.57 -12.33 -8.81
C ASP A 27 -4.25 -13.16 -10.06
N LEU A 28 -3.09 -12.93 -10.67
CA LEU A 28 -2.67 -13.59 -11.90
C LEU A 28 -1.80 -14.82 -11.61
N PRO A 29 -1.96 -15.92 -12.38
CA PRO A 29 -1.01 -17.04 -12.37
C PRO A 29 0.41 -16.58 -12.70
N PHE A 30 1.41 -17.06 -11.94
CA PHE A 30 2.82 -16.77 -12.16
C PHE A 30 3.62 -18.07 -12.40
N GLU A 31 3.87 -18.87 -11.39
CA GLU A 31 4.53 -20.18 -11.55
C GLU A 31 3.56 -21.33 -11.21
N CYS A 32 2.99 -21.93 -12.25
CA CYS A 32 2.02 -23.02 -12.10
C CYS A 32 2.69 -24.40 -11.90
N PRO A 33 1.99 -25.35 -11.21
CA PRO A 33 0.54 -25.55 -11.14
C PRO A 33 -0.15 -24.67 -10.10
N CYS A 34 -0.99 -23.76 -10.59
CA CYS A 34 -1.69 -22.78 -9.76
C CYS A 34 -2.88 -23.42 -9.03
N ARG A 35 -2.77 -23.59 -7.72
CA ARG A 35 -3.81 -24.15 -6.85
C ARG A 35 -4.59 -23.01 -6.21
N ALA A 36 -5.82 -22.81 -6.65
CA ALA A 36 -6.67 -21.76 -6.07
C ALA A 36 -7.12 -22.07 -4.62
N ALA A 37 -7.15 -23.35 -4.22
CA ALA A 37 -7.61 -23.76 -2.90
C ALA A 37 -6.70 -23.22 -1.79
N GLY A 38 -7.28 -22.50 -0.83
CA GLY A 38 -6.57 -21.97 0.34
C GLY A 38 -5.83 -20.65 0.11
N LYS A 39 -5.88 -20.09 -1.10
CA LYS A 39 -5.30 -18.77 -1.36
C LYS A 39 -6.20 -17.64 -0.83
N THR A 40 -5.61 -16.73 -0.07
CA THR A 40 -6.24 -15.47 0.31
C THR A 40 -6.08 -14.48 -0.83
N GLN A 41 -7.19 -13.97 -1.37
CA GLN A 41 -7.16 -13.02 -2.48
C GLN A 41 -6.63 -11.66 -2.03
N PRO A 42 -5.84 -10.96 -2.88
CA PRO A 42 -5.42 -9.61 -2.59
C PRO A 42 -6.62 -8.65 -2.52
N ARG A 43 -6.54 -7.66 -1.66
CA ARG A 43 -7.55 -6.61 -1.54
C ARG A 43 -7.56 -5.69 -2.75
N LEU A 44 -6.38 -5.50 -3.35
CA LEU A 44 -6.17 -4.62 -4.49
C LEU A 44 -4.95 -5.09 -5.28
N VAL A 45 -5.09 -5.11 -6.60
CA VAL A 45 -3.97 -5.30 -7.53
C VAL A 45 -3.88 -4.12 -8.50
N TYR A 46 -2.70 -3.92 -9.09
CA TYR A 46 -2.50 -3.05 -10.24
C TYR A 46 -1.36 -3.59 -11.11
N GLY A 47 -1.43 -3.32 -12.40
CA GLY A 47 -0.40 -3.77 -13.35
C GLY A 47 0.83 -2.87 -13.33
N HIS A 48 1.94 -3.39 -13.83
CA HIS A 48 3.24 -2.69 -13.95
C HIS A 48 3.28 -1.66 -15.10
N GLY A 49 2.14 -1.32 -15.68
CA GLY A 49 2.03 -0.29 -16.71
C GLY A 49 2.44 1.09 -16.23
N ALA A 50 2.86 1.94 -17.17
CA ALA A 50 3.22 3.33 -16.90
C ALA A 50 4.32 3.55 -15.84
N GLY A 51 5.20 2.56 -15.62
CA GLY A 51 6.31 2.66 -14.69
C GLY A 51 6.01 2.31 -13.24
N ASP A 52 4.82 1.79 -12.94
CA ASP A 52 4.43 1.37 -11.57
C ASP A 52 4.96 -0.03 -11.26
N LEU A 53 6.30 -0.21 -11.20
CA LEU A 53 6.92 -1.53 -11.15
C LEU A 53 6.94 -2.18 -9.77
N ALA A 54 7.08 -1.41 -8.70
CA ALA A 54 7.22 -1.95 -7.35
C ALA A 54 6.30 -1.22 -6.38
N VAL A 55 5.48 -1.99 -5.66
CA VAL A 55 4.61 -1.42 -4.63
C VAL A 55 5.36 -1.25 -3.32
N VAL A 56 5.27 -0.05 -2.75
CA VAL A 56 5.72 0.25 -1.39
C VAL A 56 4.49 0.35 -0.51
N GLY A 57 4.39 -0.57 0.44
CA GLY A 57 3.35 -0.55 1.46
C GLY A 57 3.47 0.67 2.36
N GLY A 58 2.35 1.11 2.88
CA GLY A 58 2.21 2.31 3.67
C GLY A 58 1.39 2.09 4.92
N HIS A 59 0.54 3.02 5.21
CA HIS A 59 -0.23 3.02 6.45
C HIS A 59 -1.69 3.43 6.23
N VAL A 60 -2.58 2.89 7.06
CA VAL A 60 -3.89 3.50 7.25
C VAL A 60 -3.68 4.76 8.06
N TYR A 61 -3.93 5.93 7.47
CA TYR A 61 -3.71 7.20 8.13
C TYR A 61 -4.70 7.41 9.30
N ARG A 62 -4.14 7.68 10.48
CA ARG A 62 -4.89 7.94 11.72
C ARG A 62 -4.44 9.24 12.41
N GLY A 63 -3.62 10.04 11.72
CA GLY A 63 -3.10 11.31 12.21
C GLY A 63 -4.14 12.44 12.23
N PRO A 64 -3.69 13.66 12.50
CA PRO A 64 -4.57 14.82 12.71
C PRO A 64 -5.25 15.36 11.43
N GLN A 65 -4.73 15.03 10.24
CA GLN A 65 -5.28 15.53 8.98
C GLN A 65 -6.60 14.83 8.63
N ALA A 66 -7.72 15.48 8.89
CA ALA A 66 -9.07 14.90 8.74
C ALA A 66 -9.35 14.37 7.32
N ALA A 67 -8.83 15.03 6.29
CA ALA A 67 -9.02 14.64 4.88
C ALA A 67 -8.38 13.28 4.52
N LEU A 68 -7.36 12.84 5.26
CA LEU A 68 -6.67 11.57 5.03
C LEU A 68 -7.13 10.46 5.98
N ARG A 69 -7.94 10.78 6.98
CA ARG A 69 -8.29 9.81 8.03
C ARG A 69 -9.02 8.59 7.47
N GLY A 70 -8.49 7.41 7.78
CA GLY A 70 -9.01 6.13 7.34
C GLY A 70 -8.56 5.69 5.95
N TRP A 71 -7.83 6.53 5.22
CA TRP A 71 -7.25 6.15 3.95
C TRP A 71 -6.01 5.28 4.15
N TYR A 72 -5.88 4.21 3.39
CA TYR A 72 -4.61 3.48 3.26
C TYR A 72 -3.79 4.11 2.15
N LEU A 73 -2.64 4.70 2.49
CA LEU A 73 -1.73 5.31 1.52
C LEU A 73 -0.60 4.33 1.20
N TYR A 74 -0.28 4.21 -0.09
CA TYR A 74 0.79 3.37 -0.62
C TYR A 74 1.37 4.03 -1.88
N ALA A 75 2.51 3.55 -2.36
CA ALA A 75 3.16 4.13 -3.53
C ALA A 75 3.64 3.07 -4.52
N ALA A 76 3.80 3.49 -5.76
CA ALA A 76 4.65 2.81 -6.73
C ALA A 76 6.05 3.44 -6.64
N SER A 77 7.05 2.64 -6.25
CA SER A 77 8.40 3.13 -5.95
C SER A 77 9.03 3.87 -7.13
N THR A 78 8.98 3.25 -8.30
CA THR A 78 9.71 3.70 -9.50
C THR A 78 9.06 4.90 -10.18
N SER A 79 7.74 5.00 -10.14
CA SER A 79 7.01 6.12 -10.75
C SER A 79 6.83 7.32 -9.81
N GLY A 80 7.00 7.12 -8.50
CA GLY A 80 6.74 8.14 -7.49
C GLY A 80 5.26 8.42 -7.23
N ARG A 81 4.36 7.65 -7.83
CA ARG A 81 2.92 7.83 -7.64
C ARG A 81 2.47 7.36 -6.27
N ILE A 82 1.77 8.24 -5.57
CA ILE A 82 1.16 7.95 -4.27
C ILE A 82 -0.34 7.72 -4.50
N TRP A 83 -0.78 6.55 -4.10
CA TRP A 83 -2.15 6.11 -4.21
C TRP A 83 -2.83 6.08 -2.84
N GLY A 84 -4.12 6.28 -2.84
CA GLY A 84 -4.96 6.09 -1.65
C GLY A 84 -6.08 5.11 -1.93
N LEU A 85 -6.26 4.16 -1.01
CA LEU A 85 -7.44 3.33 -0.91
C LEU A 85 -8.35 3.95 0.14
N ALA A 86 -9.48 4.49 -0.31
CA ALA A 86 -10.44 5.14 0.57
C ALA A 86 -11.18 4.13 1.45
N PRO A 87 -11.76 4.54 2.59
CA PRO A 87 -12.56 3.66 3.46
C PRO A 87 -13.72 2.96 2.75
N ASN A 88 -14.28 3.57 1.70
CA ASN A 88 -15.33 2.98 0.86
C ASN A 88 -14.81 1.98 -0.18
N GLY A 89 -13.50 1.74 -0.24
CA GLY A 89 -12.84 0.82 -1.17
C GLY A 89 -12.44 1.43 -2.51
N GLY A 90 -12.71 2.71 -2.75
CA GLY A 90 -12.27 3.41 -3.97
C GLY A 90 -10.75 3.63 -3.99
N LYS A 91 -10.13 3.40 -5.16
CA LYS A 91 -8.71 3.65 -5.40
C LYS A 91 -8.53 4.97 -6.12
N TYR A 92 -7.63 5.81 -5.64
CA TYR A 92 -7.37 7.14 -6.21
C TYR A 92 -5.88 7.41 -6.29
N LEU A 93 -5.44 8.02 -7.41
CA LEU A 93 -4.12 8.65 -7.48
C LEU A 93 -4.19 9.98 -6.71
N LEU A 94 -3.40 10.09 -5.66
CA LEU A 94 -3.39 11.27 -4.78
C LEU A 94 -2.31 12.26 -5.19
N LEU A 95 -1.16 11.76 -5.62
CA LEU A 95 -0.03 12.59 -6.02
C LEU A 95 0.83 11.84 -7.04
N ASP A 96 1.27 12.51 -8.09
CA ASP A 96 2.35 12.08 -8.96
C ASP A 96 3.59 12.89 -8.55
N SER A 97 4.52 12.24 -7.83
CA SER A 97 5.70 12.89 -7.27
C SER A 97 6.95 12.56 -8.09
N PRO A 98 7.98 13.40 -8.06
CA PRO A 98 9.25 13.12 -8.73
C PRO A 98 10.16 12.19 -7.92
N TYR A 99 9.70 11.64 -6.78
CA TYR A 99 10.53 10.90 -5.84
C TYR A 99 10.57 9.41 -6.16
N PHE A 100 11.72 8.79 -5.90
CA PHE A 100 11.86 7.34 -5.89
C PHE A 100 11.53 6.83 -4.49
N ILE A 101 10.25 6.53 -4.24
CA ILE A 101 9.76 6.25 -2.90
C ILE A 101 10.22 4.88 -2.43
N SER A 102 10.95 4.83 -1.32
CA SER A 102 11.49 3.60 -0.75
C SER A 102 10.74 3.11 0.49
N SER A 103 10.10 3.99 1.23
CA SER A 103 9.41 3.62 2.47
C SER A 103 8.41 4.68 2.92
N PHE A 104 7.51 4.26 3.80
CA PHE A 104 6.67 5.14 4.61
C PHE A 104 6.93 4.92 6.10
N GLY A 105 6.71 5.95 6.90
CA GLY A 105 6.80 5.90 8.35
C GLY A 105 5.84 6.87 9.03
N LEU A 106 5.60 6.66 10.30
CA LEU A 106 4.74 7.52 11.13
C LEU A 106 5.55 8.18 12.24
N ASP A 107 5.25 9.43 12.54
CA ASP A 107 5.70 10.06 13.78
C ASP A 107 4.80 9.67 14.98
N THR A 108 5.15 10.13 16.17
CA THR A 108 4.40 9.85 17.39
C THR A 108 2.99 10.45 17.43
N ARG A 109 2.68 11.36 16.51
CA ARG A 109 1.34 11.96 16.34
C ARG A 109 0.53 11.27 15.25
N GLY A 110 1.12 10.27 14.57
CA GLY A 110 0.51 9.58 13.44
C GLY A 110 0.57 10.35 12.12
N GLU A 111 1.43 11.37 12.01
CA GLU A 111 1.71 12.02 10.73
C GLU A 111 2.53 11.09 9.84
N LEU A 112 2.19 11.05 8.56
CA LEU A 112 2.83 10.17 7.59
C LEU A 112 4.00 10.87 6.90
N PHE A 113 5.09 10.15 6.81
CA PHE A 113 6.30 10.53 6.09
C PHE A 113 6.63 9.49 5.02
N LEU A 114 7.30 9.91 3.98
CA LEU A 114 7.93 9.06 2.98
C LEU A 114 9.43 9.35 2.88
N THR A 115 10.17 8.36 2.38
CA THR A 115 11.60 8.50 2.10
C THR A 115 11.85 8.38 0.61
N ASP A 116 12.72 9.27 0.09
CA ASP A 116 13.20 9.27 -1.30
C ASP A 116 14.57 8.59 -1.37
N LEU A 117 14.64 7.47 -2.08
CA LEU A 117 15.85 6.65 -2.19
C LEU A 117 16.98 7.38 -2.93
N VAL A 118 16.65 8.15 -3.95
CA VAL A 118 17.64 8.82 -4.82
C VAL A 118 18.04 10.16 -4.27
N GLY A 119 17.09 10.98 -3.87
CA GLY A 119 17.34 12.33 -3.33
C GLY A 119 17.74 12.33 -1.85
N GLY A 120 17.59 11.22 -1.12
CA GLY A 120 17.94 11.11 0.30
C GLY A 120 17.03 11.92 1.23
N GLY A 121 15.90 12.42 0.74
CA GLY A 121 14.96 13.24 1.49
C GLY A 121 13.96 12.46 2.30
N ILE A 122 13.47 13.08 3.40
CA ILE A 122 12.30 12.63 4.16
C ILE A 122 11.23 13.71 4.04
N TYR A 123 10.05 13.34 3.56
CA TYR A 123 8.98 14.29 3.27
C TYR A 123 7.72 13.94 4.04
N ARG A 124 7.09 14.94 4.65
CA ARG A 124 5.78 14.76 5.27
C ARG A 124 4.69 14.78 4.22
N VAL A 125 3.80 13.81 4.27
CA VAL A 125 2.60 13.77 3.43
C VAL A 125 1.54 14.71 4.03
N THR A 126 1.07 15.68 3.22
CA THR A 126 0.05 16.64 3.65
C THR A 126 -1.10 16.67 2.66
N ALA A 127 -2.34 16.71 3.17
CA ALA A 127 -3.51 17.00 2.34
C ALA A 127 -3.67 18.52 2.20
N THR A 128 -3.83 18.96 0.96
CA THR A 128 -4.29 20.33 0.67
C THR A 128 -5.77 20.27 0.37
N THR A 129 -6.58 21.00 1.13
CA THR A 129 -7.96 21.29 0.73
C THR A 129 -7.93 22.30 -0.41
N ARG A 130 -8.46 21.90 -1.57
CA ARG A 130 -8.80 22.85 -2.64
C ARG A 130 -10.15 23.47 -2.37
#